data_61106a0b5790f49042f0f445af001d3e
#
_entry.id   61106a0b5790f49042f0f445af001d3e
#
_cell.length_a   1.000
_cell.length_b   1.000
_cell.length_c   1.000
_cell.angle_alpha   90.00
_cell.angle_beta   90.00
_cell.angle_gamma   90.00
#
_symmetry.space_group_name_H-M   'P 1'
#
loop_
_entity.id
_entity.type
_entity.pdbx_description
1 polymer ?
#
loop_
_entity_poly.entity_id
_entity_poly.type
_entity_poly.pdbx_seq_one_letter_code
_entity_poly.pdbx_strand_id
1 'polypeptide(L)'
;SPPVWMKTNKNTIGGSLLPEYYDAYALYLVKYIQSMKNEGIIISAITIQNEPLHDGNNPSMHMTSLEQASFISQSLGPAFVQNQIDTKIIIYDHNADNIEYPISVLNDSNARQYVDGSAFHLYGGDINNLSELKNTHPDKNLYFTEQWVGAPGNLYGDLRWHIRNLIIGATRNWCKTIIEWNLASDENQKPHTDGGCSRCLGAVTINNNNVLRNTAYYVIAHASKYVTPGSARVYSSSTSSLPNVSFLTPE
;
A
#
# COMPACT_ATOMS: atom_id res chain seq x y z
N SER A 1 -12.84 0.55 1.69
CA SER A 1 -13.82 0.71 2.78
C SER A 1 -15.08 -0.09 2.48
N PRO A 2 -15.69 -0.75 3.45
CA PRO A 2 -16.90 -1.55 3.23
C PRO A 2 -18.12 -0.67 2.91
N PRO A 3 -19.21 -1.26 2.39
CA PRO A 3 -20.48 -0.59 2.24
C PRO A 3 -20.94 0.09 3.54
N VAL A 4 -21.58 1.25 3.44
CA VAL A 4 -21.95 2.09 4.60
C VAL A 4 -22.79 1.37 5.65
N TRP A 5 -23.66 0.43 5.23
CA TRP A 5 -24.53 -0.32 6.14
C TRP A 5 -23.77 -1.32 7.02
N MET A 6 -22.53 -1.67 6.68
CA MET A 6 -21.64 -2.51 7.51
C MET A 6 -20.87 -1.69 8.56
N LYS A 7 -20.97 -0.36 8.55
CA LYS A 7 -20.18 0.52 9.40
C LYS A 7 -21.01 1.07 10.56
N THR A 8 -20.33 1.33 11.68
CA THR A 8 -20.94 1.85 12.92
C THR A 8 -21.67 3.18 12.72
N ASN A 9 -21.15 4.05 11.85
CA ASN A 9 -21.69 5.39 11.59
C ASN A 9 -22.59 5.48 10.33
N LYS A 10 -22.72 4.39 9.58
CA LYS A 10 -23.47 4.32 8.31
C LYS A 10 -23.10 5.42 7.31
N ASN A 11 -21.82 5.83 7.29
CA ASN A 11 -21.31 6.91 6.45
C ASN A 11 -20.13 6.40 5.60
N THR A 12 -19.84 7.04 4.47
CA THR A 12 -18.68 6.76 3.64
C THR A 12 -17.36 7.15 4.36
N ILE A 13 -17.40 8.18 5.21
CA ILE A 13 -16.25 8.70 5.95
C ILE A 13 -16.25 8.16 7.38
N GLY A 14 -15.11 7.67 7.86
CA GLY A 14 -14.91 7.21 9.23
C GLY A 14 -15.78 6.01 9.64
N GLY A 15 -16.01 5.86 10.93
CA GLY A 15 -16.68 4.69 11.51
C GLY A 15 -15.81 3.44 11.47
N SER A 16 -16.28 2.35 12.06
CA SER A 16 -15.60 1.05 12.08
C SER A 16 -16.48 -0.05 11.51
N LEU A 17 -15.89 -1.13 11.03
CA LEU A 17 -16.62 -2.31 10.57
C LEU A 17 -17.29 -3.00 11.77
N LEU A 18 -18.59 -3.21 11.69
CA LEU A 18 -19.34 -3.94 12.70
C LEU A 18 -18.99 -5.43 12.68
N PRO A 19 -18.67 -6.05 13.83
CA PRO A 19 -18.26 -7.46 13.88
C PRO A 19 -19.29 -8.43 13.30
N GLU A 20 -20.59 -8.16 13.42
CA GLU A 20 -21.66 -8.96 12.82
C GLU A 20 -21.60 -9.01 11.28
N TYR A 21 -20.83 -8.13 10.64
CA TYR A 21 -20.65 -8.10 9.18
C TYR A 21 -19.27 -8.58 8.72
N TYR A 22 -18.42 -9.10 9.60
CA TYR A 22 -17.08 -9.59 9.23
C TYR A 22 -17.16 -10.64 8.11
N ASP A 23 -18.02 -11.65 8.25
CA ASP A 23 -18.19 -12.69 7.22
C ASP A 23 -18.74 -12.11 5.90
N ALA A 24 -19.68 -11.18 5.99
CA ALA A 24 -20.23 -10.53 4.80
C ALA A 24 -19.18 -9.68 4.06
N TYR A 25 -18.32 -8.99 4.80
CA TYR A 25 -17.23 -8.19 4.19
C TYR A 25 -16.13 -9.09 3.64
N ALA A 26 -15.78 -10.17 4.31
CA ALA A 26 -14.84 -11.17 3.79
C ALA A 26 -15.35 -11.77 2.47
N LEU A 27 -16.62 -12.16 2.41
CA LEU A 27 -17.24 -12.65 1.17
C LEU A 27 -17.31 -11.60 0.07
N TYR A 28 -17.50 -10.32 0.41
CA TYR A 28 -17.42 -9.22 -0.55
C TYR A 28 -16.05 -9.16 -1.21
N LEU A 29 -14.96 -9.28 -0.45
CA LEU A 29 -13.59 -9.29 -0.97
C LEU A 29 -13.32 -10.54 -1.83
N VAL A 30 -13.82 -11.72 -1.41
CA VAL A 30 -13.74 -12.94 -2.22
C VAL A 30 -14.43 -12.75 -3.57
N LYS A 31 -15.66 -12.21 -3.57
CA LYS A 31 -16.41 -11.96 -4.82
C LYS A 31 -15.72 -10.94 -5.71
N TYR A 32 -15.14 -9.88 -5.14
CA TYR A 32 -14.35 -8.90 -5.88
C TYR A 32 -13.19 -9.58 -6.61
N ILE A 33 -12.38 -10.37 -5.90
CA ILE A 33 -11.22 -11.07 -6.47
C ILE A 33 -11.66 -12.05 -7.59
N GLN A 34 -12.74 -12.80 -7.34
CA GLN A 34 -13.29 -13.75 -8.33
C GLN A 34 -13.82 -13.02 -9.57
N SER A 35 -14.52 -11.90 -9.39
CA SER A 35 -15.03 -11.10 -10.51
C SER A 35 -13.91 -10.51 -11.35
N MET A 36 -12.85 -9.97 -10.71
CA MET A 36 -11.68 -9.47 -11.42
C MET A 36 -10.97 -10.58 -12.21
N LYS A 37 -10.84 -11.77 -11.61
CA LYS A 37 -10.28 -12.95 -12.29
C LYS A 37 -11.09 -13.35 -13.52
N ASN A 38 -12.43 -13.28 -13.47
CA ASN A 38 -13.30 -13.56 -14.60
C ASN A 38 -13.12 -12.55 -15.76
N GLU A 39 -12.74 -11.31 -15.43
CA GLU A 39 -12.37 -10.28 -16.42
C GLU A 39 -10.89 -10.39 -16.88
N GLY A 40 -10.19 -11.46 -16.51
CA GLY A 40 -8.79 -11.70 -16.88
C GLY A 40 -7.78 -10.92 -16.02
N ILE A 41 -8.20 -10.29 -14.92
CA ILE A 41 -7.34 -9.50 -14.02
C ILE A 41 -7.06 -10.30 -12.75
N ILE A 42 -5.82 -10.74 -12.60
CA ILE A 42 -5.39 -11.49 -11.41
C ILE A 42 -4.96 -10.51 -10.31
N ILE A 43 -5.70 -10.50 -9.21
CA ILE A 43 -5.34 -9.72 -8.02
C ILE A 43 -4.32 -10.51 -7.20
N SER A 44 -3.07 -10.06 -7.20
CA SER A 44 -1.96 -10.75 -6.50
C SER A 44 -1.98 -10.54 -4.99
N ALA A 45 -2.45 -9.36 -4.54
CA ALA A 45 -2.51 -8.99 -3.13
C ALA A 45 -3.61 -7.94 -2.91
N ILE A 46 -4.13 -7.89 -1.70
CA ILE A 46 -5.00 -6.81 -1.22
C ILE A 46 -4.50 -6.27 0.11
N THR A 47 -4.72 -5.00 0.38
CA THR A 47 -4.76 -4.44 1.73
C THR A 47 -6.21 -4.37 2.20
N ILE A 48 -6.41 -4.55 3.52
CA ILE A 48 -7.77 -4.65 4.09
C ILE A 48 -8.43 -3.27 4.13
N GLN A 49 -7.63 -2.26 4.52
CA GLN A 49 -8.08 -0.88 4.68
C GLN A 49 -6.91 0.06 4.42
N ASN A 50 -7.09 1.02 3.52
CA ASN A 50 -6.14 2.12 3.36
C ASN A 50 -6.16 3.02 4.59
N GLU A 51 -4.99 3.31 5.13
CA GLU A 51 -4.76 4.21 6.26
C GLU A 51 -5.75 3.99 7.42
N PRO A 52 -5.73 2.81 8.08
CA PRO A 52 -6.76 2.41 9.03
C PRO A 52 -6.86 3.30 10.27
N LEU A 53 -5.87 4.15 10.53
CA LEU A 53 -5.89 5.13 11.64
C LEU A 53 -6.17 6.56 11.15
N HIS A 54 -6.36 6.78 9.83
CA HIS A 54 -6.73 8.06 9.24
C HIS A 54 -8.09 7.94 8.56
N ASP A 55 -9.13 8.30 9.29
CA ASP A 55 -10.52 8.13 8.86
C ASP A 55 -11.16 9.40 8.25
N GLY A 56 -10.33 10.37 7.85
CA GLY A 56 -10.78 11.62 7.23
C GLY A 56 -10.99 11.56 5.71
N ASN A 57 -10.47 10.54 5.03
CA ASN A 57 -10.63 10.37 3.59
C ASN A 57 -12.08 9.98 3.22
N ASN A 58 -12.44 10.16 1.94
CA ASN A 58 -13.72 9.71 1.40
C ASN A 58 -13.50 8.79 0.17
N PRO A 59 -13.75 7.48 0.26
CA PRO A 59 -14.23 6.74 1.44
C PRO A 59 -13.11 6.42 2.45
N SER A 60 -13.50 6.18 3.70
CA SER A 60 -12.57 5.76 4.76
C SER A 60 -13.25 4.89 5.82
N MET A 61 -12.45 4.28 6.69
CA MET A 61 -12.91 3.52 7.84
C MET A 61 -11.77 3.43 8.86
N HIS A 62 -12.08 3.69 10.12
CA HIS A 62 -11.15 3.43 11.22
C HIS A 62 -11.11 1.93 11.52
N MET A 63 -9.91 1.40 11.72
CA MET A 63 -9.71 0.00 12.11
C MET A 63 -8.45 -0.10 12.98
N THR A 64 -8.59 -0.52 14.22
CA THR A 64 -7.47 -0.79 15.12
C THR A 64 -6.73 -2.07 14.72
N SER A 65 -5.51 -2.26 15.24
CA SER A 65 -4.74 -3.50 15.00
C SER A 65 -5.47 -4.75 15.52
N LEU A 66 -6.19 -4.62 16.64
CA LEU A 66 -6.99 -5.72 17.22
C LEU A 66 -8.21 -6.07 16.35
N GLU A 67 -8.91 -5.05 15.83
CA GLU A 67 -10.01 -5.27 14.90
C GLU A 67 -9.53 -5.90 13.60
N GLN A 68 -8.38 -5.46 13.07
CA GLN A 68 -7.79 -6.03 11.87
C GLN A 68 -7.37 -7.49 12.08
N ALA A 69 -6.72 -7.80 13.22
CA ALA A 69 -6.36 -9.18 13.59
C ALA A 69 -7.61 -10.06 13.75
N SER A 70 -8.64 -9.56 14.42
CA SER A 70 -9.91 -10.28 14.61
C SER A 70 -10.61 -10.54 13.27
N PHE A 71 -10.70 -9.54 12.39
CA PHE A 71 -11.31 -9.71 11.06
C PHE A 71 -10.55 -10.73 10.20
N ILE A 72 -9.20 -10.70 10.23
CA ILE A 72 -8.38 -11.66 9.49
C ILE A 72 -8.60 -13.07 10.01
N SER A 73 -8.46 -13.27 11.32
CA SER A 73 -8.47 -14.61 11.94
C SER A 73 -9.84 -15.27 11.92
N GLN A 74 -10.91 -14.48 12.11
CA GLN A 74 -12.27 -15.02 12.24
C GLN A 74 -12.99 -15.17 10.90
N SER A 75 -12.71 -14.32 9.92
CA SER A 75 -13.51 -14.26 8.69
C SER A 75 -12.67 -14.25 7.41
N LEU A 76 -11.76 -13.28 7.21
CA LEU A 76 -11.11 -13.10 5.91
C LEU A 76 -10.18 -14.26 5.55
N GLY A 77 -9.31 -14.68 6.47
CA GLY A 77 -8.39 -15.78 6.26
C GLY A 77 -9.11 -17.10 5.98
N PRO A 78 -10.07 -17.52 6.85
CA PRO A 78 -10.90 -18.70 6.59
C PRO A 78 -11.67 -18.62 5.27
N ALA A 79 -12.25 -17.45 4.92
CA ALA A 79 -12.97 -17.28 3.65
C ALA A 79 -12.05 -17.47 2.43
N PHE A 80 -10.81 -16.97 2.49
CA PHE A 80 -9.85 -17.16 1.40
C PHE A 80 -9.47 -18.63 1.24
N VAL A 81 -9.20 -19.34 2.34
CA VAL A 81 -8.91 -20.79 2.29
C VAL A 81 -10.10 -21.56 1.71
N GLN A 82 -11.32 -21.31 2.22
CA GLN A 82 -12.52 -22.02 1.79
C GLN A 82 -12.84 -21.78 0.29
N ASN A 83 -12.54 -20.59 -0.24
CA ASN A 83 -12.82 -20.24 -1.63
C ASN A 83 -11.60 -20.41 -2.54
N GLN A 84 -10.51 -21.02 -2.07
CA GLN A 84 -9.28 -21.26 -2.83
C GLN A 84 -8.71 -19.96 -3.46
N ILE A 85 -8.66 -18.89 -2.65
CA ILE A 85 -8.12 -17.59 -3.04
C ILE A 85 -6.65 -17.54 -2.65
N ASP A 86 -5.77 -17.42 -3.65
CA ASP A 86 -4.30 -17.30 -3.48
C ASP A 86 -3.84 -15.84 -3.30
N THR A 87 -4.75 -14.87 -3.40
CA THR A 87 -4.46 -13.45 -3.21
C THR A 87 -3.90 -13.22 -1.80
N LYS A 88 -2.75 -12.55 -1.72
CA LYS A 88 -2.08 -12.25 -0.46
C LYS A 88 -2.86 -11.24 0.36
N ILE A 89 -2.93 -11.45 1.66
CA ILE A 89 -3.44 -10.49 2.62
C ILE A 89 -2.27 -9.67 3.15
N ILE A 90 -2.32 -8.37 2.93
CA ILE A 90 -1.33 -7.39 3.42
C ILE A 90 -2.03 -6.49 4.44
N ILE A 91 -1.38 -6.29 5.58
CA ILE A 91 -1.92 -5.53 6.70
C ILE A 91 -1.38 -4.11 6.77
N TYR A 92 -1.96 -3.30 7.60
CA TYR A 92 -1.62 -1.92 7.95
C TYR A 92 -1.93 -0.93 6.83
N ASP A 93 -1.03 -0.77 5.84
CA ASP A 93 -1.22 0.15 4.71
C ASP A 93 -1.29 1.62 5.15
N HIS A 94 -0.29 2.06 5.95
CA HIS A 94 -0.25 3.38 6.56
C HIS A 94 1.20 3.85 6.81
N ASN A 95 1.36 5.01 7.46
CA ASN A 95 2.64 5.67 7.69
C ASN A 95 3.66 4.87 8.51
N ALA A 96 4.94 5.12 8.26
CA ALA A 96 6.06 4.48 8.94
C ALA A 96 6.31 4.99 10.39
N ASP A 97 5.37 5.73 10.96
CA ASP A 97 5.43 6.28 12.33
C ASP A 97 4.82 5.36 13.41
N ASN A 98 4.07 4.33 13.01
CA ASN A 98 3.41 3.42 13.96
C ASN A 98 3.62 1.95 13.56
N ILE A 99 4.83 1.45 13.74
CA ILE A 99 5.17 0.03 13.46
C ILE A 99 4.58 -0.94 14.49
N GLU A 100 4.14 -0.45 15.64
CA GLU A 100 3.48 -1.27 16.66
C GLU A 100 2.14 -1.85 16.15
N TYR A 101 1.48 -1.16 15.23
CA TYR A 101 0.24 -1.67 14.64
C TYR A 101 0.47 -3.00 13.92
N PRO A 102 1.33 -3.09 12.88
CA PRO A 102 1.58 -4.36 12.20
C PRO A 102 2.25 -5.41 13.12
N ILE A 103 3.11 -5.00 14.07
CA ILE A 103 3.66 -5.92 15.08
C ILE A 103 2.54 -6.55 15.91
N SER A 104 1.57 -5.75 16.38
CA SER A 104 0.42 -6.23 17.15
C SER A 104 -0.40 -7.26 16.37
N VAL A 105 -0.69 -7.00 15.09
CA VAL A 105 -1.41 -7.97 14.24
C VAL A 105 -0.60 -9.25 14.02
N LEU A 106 0.71 -9.14 13.79
CA LEU A 106 1.59 -10.29 13.55
C LEU A 106 1.90 -11.10 14.81
N ASN A 107 1.72 -10.53 16.00
CA ASN A 107 1.82 -11.25 17.28
C ASN A 107 0.58 -12.10 17.58
N ASP A 108 -0.55 -11.84 16.92
CA ASP A 108 -1.70 -12.74 16.96
C ASP A 108 -1.46 -13.94 16.02
N SER A 109 -1.17 -15.11 16.59
CA SER A 109 -0.87 -16.33 15.83
C SER A 109 -2.01 -16.76 14.90
N ASN A 110 -3.28 -16.49 15.28
CA ASN A 110 -4.44 -16.85 14.48
C ASN A 110 -4.60 -15.96 13.25
N ALA A 111 -4.25 -14.68 13.36
CA ALA A 111 -4.24 -13.77 12.22
C ALA A 111 -2.98 -13.96 11.36
N ARG A 112 -1.80 -14.06 12.01
CA ARG A 112 -0.49 -14.12 11.37
C ARG A 112 -0.37 -15.20 10.30
N GLN A 113 -0.98 -16.36 10.49
CA GLN A 113 -0.91 -17.48 9.54
C GLN A 113 -1.47 -17.12 8.15
N TYR A 114 -2.39 -16.16 8.06
CA TYR A 114 -3.01 -15.71 6.80
C TYR A 114 -2.32 -14.49 6.18
N VAL A 115 -1.45 -13.80 6.94
CA VAL A 115 -0.83 -12.55 6.53
C VAL A 115 0.46 -12.81 5.77
N ASP A 116 0.60 -12.25 4.57
CA ASP A 116 1.85 -12.28 3.80
C ASP A 116 2.84 -11.22 4.29
N GLY A 117 2.37 -10.03 4.63
CA GLY A 117 3.23 -8.94 5.07
C GLY A 117 2.48 -7.66 5.38
N SER A 118 3.25 -6.57 5.54
CA SER A 118 2.75 -5.24 5.91
C SER A 118 3.06 -4.20 4.85
N ALA A 119 2.15 -3.26 4.64
CA ALA A 119 2.29 -2.17 3.69
C ALA A 119 2.48 -0.83 4.41
N PHE A 120 3.24 0.06 3.76
CA PHE A 120 3.66 1.34 4.33
C PHE A 120 3.50 2.50 3.37
N HIS A 121 3.21 3.68 3.95
CA HIS A 121 3.30 5.02 3.37
C HIS A 121 4.40 5.81 4.10
N LEU A 122 4.75 6.99 3.61
CA LEU A 122 5.78 7.84 4.24
C LEU A 122 5.34 9.31 4.33
N TYR A 123 4.08 9.55 4.67
CA TYR A 123 3.61 10.89 5.04
C TYR A 123 3.98 11.24 6.49
N GLY A 124 4.37 10.23 7.29
CA GLY A 124 4.87 10.34 8.65
C GLY A 124 5.86 9.22 8.98
N GLY A 125 6.73 9.49 9.97
CA GLY A 125 7.75 8.55 10.43
C GLY A 125 9.04 8.55 9.62
N ASP A 126 9.83 7.49 9.81
CA ASP A 126 11.11 7.27 9.13
C ASP A 126 11.09 5.92 8.42
N ILE A 127 11.51 5.88 7.17
CA ILE A 127 11.58 4.64 6.37
C ILE A 127 12.46 3.55 7.05
N ASN A 128 13.40 3.93 7.89
CA ASN A 128 14.26 3.00 8.62
C ASN A 128 13.50 2.19 9.70
N ASN A 129 12.34 2.67 10.17
CA ASN A 129 11.50 1.96 11.13
C ASN A 129 11.02 0.60 10.59
N LEU A 130 10.90 0.47 9.26
CA LEU A 130 10.50 -0.78 8.61
C LEU A 130 11.47 -1.95 8.92
N SER A 131 12.77 -1.65 9.11
CA SER A 131 13.75 -2.67 9.48
C SER A 131 13.51 -3.25 10.88
N GLU A 132 12.91 -2.50 11.80
CA GLU A 132 12.53 -3.02 13.12
C GLU A 132 11.43 -4.08 13.00
N LEU A 133 10.38 -3.81 12.21
CA LEU A 133 9.35 -4.81 11.92
C LEU A 133 9.96 -6.06 11.25
N LYS A 134 10.87 -5.87 10.28
CA LYS A 134 11.55 -6.99 9.61
C LYS A 134 12.38 -7.82 10.57
N ASN A 135 13.05 -7.20 11.54
CA ASN A 135 13.82 -7.91 12.57
C ASN A 135 12.92 -8.69 13.53
N THR A 136 11.75 -8.14 13.86
CA THR A 136 10.77 -8.79 14.75
C THR A 136 10.03 -9.94 14.06
N HIS A 137 9.71 -9.79 12.77
CA HIS A 137 9.00 -10.79 11.96
C HIS A 137 9.74 -11.06 10.64
N PRO A 138 10.91 -11.75 10.67
CA PRO A 138 11.80 -11.87 9.53
C PRO A 138 11.25 -12.67 8.35
N ASP A 139 10.24 -13.51 8.57
CA ASP A 139 9.54 -14.29 7.55
C ASP A 139 8.47 -13.50 6.80
N LYS A 140 8.06 -12.32 7.31
CA LYS A 140 7.03 -11.48 6.69
C LYS A 140 7.62 -10.51 5.68
N ASN A 141 6.84 -10.24 4.64
CA ASN A 141 7.19 -9.32 3.57
C ASN A 141 6.84 -7.87 3.94
N LEU A 142 7.56 -6.92 3.35
CA LEU A 142 7.26 -5.50 3.46
C LEU A 142 6.99 -4.93 2.06
N TYR A 143 6.06 -4.00 2.00
CA TYR A 143 5.58 -3.36 0.78
C TYR A 143 5.50 -1.86 1.01
N PHE A 144 5.91 -1.06 0.05
CA PHE A 144 5.66 0.37 0.04
C PHE A 144 4.53 0.65 -0.95
N THR A 145 3.41 1.13 -0.49
CA THR A 145 2.16 1.11 -1.26
C THR A 145 1.64 2.49 -1.64
N GLU A 146 2.12 3.55 -1.00
CA GLU A 146 1.67 4.89 -1.35
C GLU A 146 2.64 5.99 -0.96
N GLN A 147 2.86 6.91 -1.90
CA GLN A 147 3.39 8.25 -1.71
C GLN A 147 2.95 9.10 -2.88
N TRP A 148 2.64 10.37 -2.68
CA TRP A 148 2.17 11.26 -3.73
C TRP A 148 3.19 12.34 -4.10
N VAL A 149 3.09 12.85 -5.32
CA VAL A 149 3.70 14.11 -5.74
C VAL A 149 2.62 15.18 -5.77
N GLY A 150 2.81 16.26 -5.01
CA GLY A 150 1.85 17.37 -4.95
C GLY A 150 1.97 18.31 -6.17
N ALA A 151 0.83 18.67 -6.79
CA ALA A 151 0.81 19.66 -7.85
C ALA A 151 1.20 21.06 -7.33
N PRO A 152 1.94 21.88 -8.12
CA PRO A 152 2.36 21.63 -9.50
C PRO A 152 3.58 20.73 -9.65
N GLY A 153 4.17 20.25 -8.54
CA GLY A 153 5.40 19.47 -8.51
C GLY A 153 6.67 20.32 -8.61
N ASN A 154 7.77 19.76 -8.15
CA ASN A 154 9.11 20.28 -8.32
C ASN A 154 10.01 19.14 -8.79
N LEU A 155 10.29 19.08 -10.08
CA LEU A 155 11.01 17.94 -10.68
C LEU A 155 12.30 17.61 -9.90
N TYR A 156 13.13 18.61 -9.58
CA TYR A 156 14.40 18.35 -8.92
C TYR A 156 14.23 17.91 -7.45
N GLY A 157 13.42 18.65 -6.69
CA GLY A 157 13.20 18.36 -5.26
C GLY A 157 12.46 17.03 -5.04
N ASP A 158 11.33 16.84 -5.73
CA ASP A 158 10.50 15.65 -5.60
C ASP A 158 11.23 14.41 -6.11
N LEU A 159 11.87 14.49 -7.32
CA LEU A 159 12.63 13.36 -7.86
C LEU A 159 13.74 12.91 -6.89
N ARG A 160 14.51 13.87 -6.34
CA ARG A 160 15.57 13.57 -5.38
C ARG A 160 15.03 12.94 -4.10
N TRP A 161 13.93 13.49 -3.55
CA TRP A 161 13.36 13.01 -2.31
C TRP A 161 12.81 11.59 -2.48
N HIS A 162 12.01 11.33 -3.53
CA HIS A 162 11.38 10.05 -3.78
C HIS A 162 12.41 8.96 -4.11
N ILE A 163 13.40 9.26 -4.95
CA ILE A 163 14.48 8.28 -5.22
C ILE A 163 15.24 7.94 -3.96
N ARG A 164 15.58 8.93 -3.14
CA ARG A 164 16.36 8.72 -1.92
C ARG A 164 15.56 7.91 -0.88
N ASN A 165 14.34 8.31 -0.60
CA ASN A 165 13.55 7.73 0.50
C ASN A 165 12.79 6.48 0.06
N LEU A 166 12.31 6.42 -1.18
CA LEU A 166 11.49 5.30 -1.64
C LEU A 166 12.32 4.29 -2.43
N ILE A 167 12.89 4.67 -3.59
CA ILE A 167 13.61 3.69 -4.41
C ILE A 167 14.80 3.10 -3.63
N ILE A 168 15.60 3.94 -3.01
CA ILE A 168 16.75 3.51 -2.21
C ILE A 168 16.32 3.11 -0.80
N GLY A 169 15.62 4.00 -0.09
CA GLY A 169 15.29 3.84 1.32
C GLY A 169 14.38 2.65 1.58
N ALA A 170 13.22 2.58 0.92
CA ALA A 170 12.27 1.49 1.14
C ALA A 170 12.85 0.13 0.73
N THR A 171 13.56 0.05 -0.41
CA THR A 171 14.19 -1.23 -0.80
C THR A 171 15.32 -1.63 0.13
N ARG A 172 16.13 -0.70 0.67
CA ARG A 172 17.14 -1.01 1.70
C ARG A 172 16.47 -1.48 3.00
N ASN A 173 15.27 -1.02 3.28
CA ASN A 173 14.45 -1.42 4.41
C ASN A 173 13.43 -2.53 4.05
N TRP A 174 13.79 -3.41 3.10
CA TRP A 174 13.16 -4.69 2.79
C TRP A 174 11.85 -4.63 2.00
N CYS A 175 11.40 -3.46 1.54
CA CYS A 175 10.23 -3.40 0.67
C CYS A 175 10.48 -4.08 -0.66
N LYS A 176 9.52 -4.91 -1.07
CA LYS A 176 9.53 -5.65 -2.34
C LYS A 176 8.87 -4.89 -3.49
N THR A 177 8.03 -3.91 -3.16
CA THR A 177 7.35 -3.06 -4.13
C THR A 177 7.46 -1.60 -3.72
N ILE A 178 7.35 -0.71 -4.69
CA ILE A 178 7.17 0.72 -4.46
C ILE A 178 6.08 1.19 -5.41
N ILE A 179 5.00 1.69 -4.83
CA ILE A 179 3.84 2.21 -5.56
C ILE A 179 3.65 3.67 -5.17
N GLU A 180 3.44 4.51 -6.17
CA GLU A 180 3.16 5.93 -6.00
C GLU A 180 1.68 6.22 -6.26
N TRP A 181 1.13 7.20 -5.61
CA TRP A 181 -0.20 7.74 -5.87
C TRP A 181 -0.09 8.93 -6.82
N ASN A 182 -0.74 9.00 -7.97
CA ASN A 182 -1.50 7.99 -8.65
C ASN A 182 -1.03 7.83 -10.11
N LEU A 183 -1.63 6.93 -10.89
CA LEU A 183 -1.19 6.66 -12.27
C LEU A 183 -1.47 7.83 -13.22
N ALA A 184 -2.72 8.35 -13.22
CA ALA A 184 -3.15 9.36 -14.18
C ALA A 184 -4.21 10.29 -13.59
N SER A 185 -4.14 11.55 -13.96
CA SER A 185 -5.15 12.56 -13.68
C SER A 185 -5.29 13.53 -14.85
N ASP A 186 -6.36 14.33 -14.87
CA ASP A 186 -6.47 15.47 -15.77
C ASP A 186 -5.64 16.67 -15.25
N GLU A 187 -5.70 17.79 -15.95
CA GLU A 187 -5.01 19.04 -15.61
C GLU A 187 -5.51 19.69 -14.30
N ASN A 188 -6.67 19.28 -13.80
CA ASN A 188 -7.27 19.70 -12.54
C ASN A 188 -7.11 18.64 -11.42
N GLN A 189 -6.23 17.66 -11.60
CA GLN A 189 -5.98 16.51 -10.73
C GLN A 189 -7.23 15.63 -10.48
N LYS A 190 -8.15 15.60 -11.44
CA LYS A 190 -9.34 14.73 -11.41
C LYS A 190 -9.07 13.40 -12.14
N PRO A 191 -9.85 12.33 -11.83
CA PRO A 191 -10.99 12.31 -10.93
C PRO A 191 -10.59 12.19 -9.45
N HIS A 192 -11.35 12.84 -8.58
CA HIS A 192 -11.32 12.62 -7.13
C HIS A 192 -12.74 12.78 -6.56
N THR A 193 -12.99 12.18 -5.40
CA THR A 193 -14.23 12.34 -4.64
C THR A 193 -14.31 13.73 -3.99
N ASP A 194 -15.49 14.14 -3.57
CA ASP A 194 -15.65 15.34 -2.74
C ASP A 194 -14.84 15.16 -1.43
N GLY A 195 -13.99 16.15 -1.13
CA GLY A 195 -13.05 16.06 -0.02
C GLY A 195 -11.80 15.19 -0.30
N GLY A 196 -11.69 14.58 -1.49
CA GLY A 196 -10.51 13.87 -1.93
C GLY A 196 -9.36 14.80 -2.32
N CYS A 197 -8.21 14.23 -2.65
CA CYS A 197 -7.01 15.00 -2.94
C CYS A 197 -7.15 15.84 -4.23
N SER A 198 -7.23 17.16 -4.06
CA SER A 198 -7.29 18.14 -5.17
C SER A 198 -5.92 18.56 -5.69
N ARG A 199 -4.84 18.00 -5.15
CA ARG A 199 -3.45 18.34 -5.50
C ARG A 199 -2.58 17.11 -5.80
N CYS A 200 -3.16 15.91 -5.81
CA CYS A 200 -2.42 14.68 -6.13
C CYS A 200 -2.14 14.61 -7.63
N LEU A 201 -0.92 14.94 -8.00
CA LEU A 201 -0.46 14.93 -9.39
C LEU A 201 -0.28 13.47 -9.85
N GLY A 202 -0.98 13.06 -10.91
CA GLY A 202 -0.76 11.75 -11.51
C GLY A 202 0.65 11.57 -12.07
N ALA A 203 1.13 10.35 -12.20
CA ALA A 203 2.37 10.08 -12.92
C ALA A 203 2.29 10.61 -14.36
N VAL A 204 1.11 10.58 -14.94
CA VAL A 204 0.81 11.27 -16.20
C VAL A 204 -0.39 12.19 -16.04
N THR A 205 -0.36 13.33 -16.74
CA THR A 205 -1.52 14.20 -16.92
C THR A 205 -2.07 13.98 -18.32
N ILE A 206 -3.38 13.71 -18.41
CA ILE A 206 -4.08 13.50 -19.68
C ILE A 206 -4.93 14.75 -19.95
N ASN A 207 -4.62 15.42 -21.06
CA ASN A 207 -5.40 16.55 -21.56
C ASN A 207 -5.78 16.28 -23.02
N ASN A 208 -7.02 15.92 -23.28
CA ASN A 208 -7.50 15.47 -24.59
C ASN A 208 -6.63 14.33 -25.16
N ASN A 209 -5.94 14.56 -26.27
CA ASN A 209 -5.05 13.59 -26.90
C ASN A 209 -3.57 13.73 -26.45
N ASN A 210 -3.27 14.62 -25.52
CA ASN A 210 -1.92 14.83 -25.02
C ASN A 210 -1.71 14.11 -23.69
N VAL A 211 -0.56 13.46 -23.56
CA VAL A 211 -0.12 12.81 -22.34
C VAL A 211 1.20 13.45 -21.90
N LEU A 212 1.15 14.18 -20.77
CA LEU A 212 2.32 14.77 -20.14
C LEU A 212 2.84 13.84 -19.04
N ARG A 213 4.12 13.51 -19.04
CA ARG A 213 4.77 12.74 -17.98
C ARG A 213 5.22 13.68 -16.87
N ASN A 214 4.78 13.40 -15.64
CA ASN A 214 5.10 14.15 -14.45
C ASN A 214 6.24 13.51 -13.65
N THR A 215 6.64 14.13 -12.53
CA THR A 215 7.79 13.69 -11.73
C THR A 215 7.67 12.23 -11.26
N ALA A 216 6.48 11.80 -10.78
CA ALA A 216 6.27 10.43 -10.31
C ALA A 216 6.54 9.38 -11.42
N TYR A 217 6.23 9.68 -12.68
CA TYR A 217 6.60 8.81 -13.81
C TYR A 217 8.11 8.57 -13.85
N TYR A 218 8.90 9.62 -13.69
CA TYR A 218 10.35 9.50 -13.75
C TYR A 218 10.95 8.87 -12.50
N VAL A 219 10.34 9.08 -11.32
CA VAL A 219 10.72 8.38 -10.08
C VAL A 219 10.66 6.86 -10.31
N ILE A 220 9.51 6.36 -10.74
CA ILE A 220 9.31 4.92 -10.98
C ILE A 220 10.21 4.42 -12.12
N ALA A 221 10.37 5.21 -13.20
CA ALA A 221 11.21 4.84 -14.34
C ALA A 221 12.69 4.64 -13.98
N HIS A 222 13.21 5.31 -12.96
CA HIS A 222 14.59 5.14 -12.50
C HIS A 222 14.88 3.71 -12.01
N ALA A 223 13.89 3.03 -11.46
CA ALA A 223 14.01 1.64 -11.04
C ALA A 223 13.40 0.67 -12.08
N SER A 224 12.15 0.88 -12.49
CA SER A 224 11.37 -0.08 -13.27
C SER A 224 11.99 -0.42 -14.63
N LYS A 225 12.79 0.50 -15.18
CA LYS A 225 13.49 0.26 -16.45
C LYS A 225 14.61 -0.77 -16.34
N TYR A 226 15.24 -0.88 -15.18
CA TYR A 226 16.47 -1.65 -14.98
C TYR A 226 16.33 -2.78 -13.95
N VAL A 227 15.44 -2.61 -12.98
CA VAL A 227 15.16 -3.59 -11.93
C VAL A 227 13.92 -4.37 -12.32
N THR A 228 14.12 -5.44 -13.09
CA THR A 228 13.03 -6.27 -13.60
C THR A 228 12.46 -7.18 -12.49
N PRO A 229 11.19 -7.66 -12.63
CA PRO A 229 10.64 -8.64 -11.70
C PRO A 229 11.55 -9.86 -11.53
N GLY A 230 11.73 -10.30 -10.29
CA GLY A 230 12.68 -11.36 -9.94
C GLY A 230 14.07 -10.86 -9.54
N SER A 231 14.35 -9.56 -9.68
CA SER A 231 15.61 -8.97 -9.21
C SER A 231 15.76 -9.12 -7.69
N ALA A 232 16.98 -9.45 -7.24
CA ALA A 232 17.32 -9.55 -5.83
C ALA A 232 18.19 -8.36 -5.40
N ARG A 233 17.81 -7.70 -4.29
CA ARG A 233 18.68 -6.70 -3.69
C ARG A 233 19.93 -7.37 -3.13
N VAL A 234 21.09 -6.87 -3.53
CA VAL A 234 22.39 -7.33 -3.04
C VAL A 234 23.05 -6.28 -2.13
N TYR A 235 24.08 -6.70 -1.41
CA TYR A 235 24.84 -5.79 -0.56
C TYR A 235 25.48 -4.67 -1.41
N SER A 236 25.38 -3.44 -0.92
CA SER A 236 26.15 -2.29 -1.41
C SER A 236 26.49 -1.38 -0.24
N SER A 237 27.72 -0.84 -0.23
CA SER A 237 28.09 0.22 0.72
C SER A 237 27.28 1.48 0.42
N SER A 238 26.81 2.18 1.46
CA SER A 238 26.05 3.40 1.33
C SER A 238 26.50 4.39 2.39
N THR A 239 26.61 5.65 2.02
CA THR A 239 26.90 6.75 2.95
C THR A 239 25.76 7.78 2.87
N SER A 240 25.68 8.66 3.86
CA SER A 240 24.67 9.74 3.86
C SER A 240 24.84 10.70 2.67
N SER A 241 26.07 10.88 2.19
CA SER A 241 26.38 11.72 1.03
C SER A 241 26.15 11.03 -0.31
N LEU A 242 26.23 9.68 -0.34
CA LEU A 242 26.02 8.87 -1.54
C LEU A 242 25.10 7.67 -1.22
N PRO A 243 23.81 7.91 -0.96
CA PRO A 243 22.88 6.81 -0.79
C PRO A 243 22.73 6.05 -2.11
N ASN A 244 22.72 4.73 -2.02
CA ASN A 244 22.59 3.86 -3.20
C ASN A 244 21.95 2.52 -2.81
N VAL A 245 21.54 1.77 -3.79
CA VAL A 245 21.10 0.37 -3.66
C VAL A 245 21.52 -0.39 -4.92
N SER A 246 21.83 -1.66 -4.78
CA SER A 246 22.24 -2.53 -5.89
C SER A 246 21.33 -3.73 -6.00
N PHE A 247 21.05 -4.13 -7.22
CA PHE A 247 20.22 -5.29 -7.54
C PHE A 247 20.95 -6.21 -8.52
N LEU A 248 20.78 -7.50 -8.29
CA LEU A 248 21.10 -8.54 -9.27
C LEU A 248 19.82 -8.86 -10.03
N THR A 249 19.81 -8.59 -11.31
CA THR A 249 18.67 -8.90 -12.19
C THR A 249 18.74 -10.35 -12.66
N PRO A 250 17.60 -11.00 -12.95
CA PRO A 250 17.60 -12.25 -13.69
C PRO A 250 18.27 -12.05 -15.05
N GLU A 251 18.92 -13.10 -15.57
CA GLU A 251 19.48 -13.14 -16.92
C GLU A 251 18.36 -13.15 -17.98
#